data_5108e797f0e6499fbd651640e960fa91
#
_entry.id   5108e797f0e6499fbd651640e960fa91
#
_cell.length_a   1.000
_cell.length_b   1.000
_cell.length_c   1.000
_cell.angle_alpha   90.00
_cell.angle_beta   90.00
_cell.angle_gamma   90.00
#
_symmetry.space_group_name_H-M   'P 1'
#
loop_
_entity.id
_entity.type
_entity.pdbx_description
1 polymer ?
#
loop_
_entity_poly.entity_id
_entity_poly.type
_entity_poly.pdbx_seq_one_letter_code
_entity_poly.pdbx_strand_id
1 'polypeptide(L)'
;METVAGKSSLLSDHPQYSGPLGVTGAAAANAVVSKADLVLAVGTRLEDFTTGSWTLFDPDTTFVGINAARFDAMKHQSLPVVADARETLLELGKELEGWSVDSSWREHAVACRKDLETFVSSRIVDDGVWPPSYAQLVGLVHESATAEDYVLTAAGGLPGELNINWMSKGIASFDCEYGFSCMGYETSGAWGAAMARPKGEVYSLVGDGSYMMMNSDIYASVLSGHKMILVVCDNEGYAVIERLQVSQGGASYNNMLADSAGTGTDARVDFRAHAAAMGAETFEVSSLDEFAKALVKARAADRTAVIVTQVRAKDFTEGDREGWAKVGAHLVTFREWDSLILEGVFDATENPGTRIGQRAIEIK
;
A
#
# COMPACT_ATOMS: atom_id res chain seq x y z
N MET A 1 15.68 1.07 -3.23
CA MET A 1 14.21 1.18 -3.35
C MET A 1 13.57 -0.10 -2.88
N GLU A 2 12.30 -0.04 -2.53
CA GLU A 2 11.54 -1.18 -2.02
C GLU A 2 10.25 -1.35 -2.83
N THR A 3 9.77 -2.58 -2.93
CA THR A 3 8.40 -2.86 -3.39
C THR A 3 7.45 -2.73 -2.19
N VAL A 4 6.13 -2.65 -2.43
CA VAL A 4 5.17 -2.58 -1.33
C VAL A 4 5.28 -3.78 -0.38
N ALA A 5 5.42 -5.00 -0.90
CA ALA A 5 5.59 -6.20 -0.08
C ALA A 5 7.01 -6.34 0.53
N GLY A 6 7.98 -5.63 -0.02
CA GLY A 6 9.35 -5.60 0.49
C GLY A 6 9.66 -4.39 1.38
N LYS A 7 8.65 -3.60 1.73
CA LYS A 7 8.82 -2.40 2.56
C LYS A 7 9.38 -2.76 3.94
N SER A 8 10.26 -1.91 4.44
CA SER A 8 11.11 -2.13 5.63
C SER A 8 12.22 -3.18 5.49
N SER A 9 12.54 -3.61 4.26
CA SER A 9 13.81 -4.31 3.98
C SER A 9 15.01 -3.40 4.16
N LEU A 10 14.80 -2.08 4.03
CA LEU A 10 15.77 -1.03 4.26
C LEU A 10 15.23 -0.03 5.27
N LEU A 11 16.13 0.62 6.01
CA LEU A 11 15.77 1.78 6.82
C LEU A 11 15.57 2.98 5.90
N SER A 12 14.51 3.74 6.15
CA SER A 12 14.20 4.91 5.32
C SER A 12 15.18 6.06 5.50
N ASP A 13 16.00 6.06 6.57
CA ASP A 13 17.09 7.01 6.78
C ASP A 13 18.40 6.63 6.08
N HIS A 14 18.46 5.43 5.46
CA HIS A 14 19.66 5.02 4.71
C HIS A 14 19.98 6.03 3.58
N PRO A 15 21.24 6.48 3.43
CA PRO A 15 21.58 7.56 2.48
C PRO A 15 21.21 7.29 1.01
N GLN A 16 21.11 6.02 0.62
CA GLN A 16 20.78 5.60 -0.74
C GLN A 16 19.33 5.09 -0.87
N TYR A 17 18.51 5.29 0.15
CA TYR A 17 17.09 4.98 0.07
C TYR A 17 16.36 6.01 -0.78
N SER A 18 15.67 5.59 -1.82
CA SER A 18 14.93 6.49 -2.75
C SER A 18 13.41 6.28 -2.68
N GLY A 19 12.93 5.45 -1.78
CA GLY A 19 11.51 5.26 -1.55
C GLY A 19 10.91 3.98 -2.14
N PRO A 20 9.59 3.84 -2.01
CA PRO A 20 8.84 2.72 -2.55
C PRO A 20 8.62 2.87 -4.04
N LEU A 21 8.82 1.76 -4.78
CA LEU A 21 8.62 1.66 -6.23
C LEU A 21 7.19 1.24 -6.57
N GLY A 22 6.72 1.65 -7.74
CA GLY A 22 5.51 1.14 -8.35
C GLY A 22 4.40 2.16 -8.53
N VAL A 23 3.23 1.73 -8.99
CA VAL A 23 2.05 2.60 -9.22
C VAL A 23 1.47 3.16 -7.93
N THR A 24 1.61 2.44 -6.82
CA THR A 24 1.30 2.91 -5.47
C THR A 24 2.56 3.33 -4.71
N GLY A 25 3.65 3.51 -5.43
CA GLY A 25 4.93 3.98 -4.93
C GLY A 25 5.07 5.50 -5.09
N ALA A 26 6.26 5.99 -4.80
CA ALA A 26 6.58 7.41 -4.88
C ALA A 26 7.11 7.78 -6.27
N ALA A 27 6.66 8.93 -6.80
CA ALA A 27 7.17 9.49 -8.05
C ALA A 27 8.71 9.62 -8.06
N ALA A 28 9.28 9.97 -6.91
CA ALA A 28 10.72 10.06 -6.73
C ALA A 28 11.45 8.73 -6.96
N ALA A 29 10.92 7.62 -6.43
CA ALA A 29 11.50 6.29 -6.66
C ALA A 29 11.36 5.86 -8.12
N ASN A 30 10.19 6.09 -8.71
CA ASN A 30 9.94 5.79 -10.11
C ASN A 30 10.84 6.62 -11.05
N ALA A 31 11.12 7.89 -10.72
CA ALA A 31 12.06 8.72 -11.47
C ALA A 31 13.50 8.19 -11.46
N VAL A 32 13.91 7.49 -10.39
CA VAL A 32 15.23 6.83 -10.36
C VAL A 32 15.25 5.64 -11.30
N VAL A 33 14.28 4.73 -11.20
CA VAL A 33 14.29 3.50 -12.04
C VAL A 33 14.05 3.77 -13.50
N SER A 34 13.31 4.83 -13.86
CA SER A 34 13.07 5.19 -15.27
C SER A 34 14.34 5.60 -16.03
N LYS A 35 15.44 5.85 -15.31
CA LYS A 35 16.74 6.21 -15.88
C LYS A 35 17.82 5.17 -15.63
N ALA A 36 17.46 4.05 -15.00
CA ALA A 36 18.41 3.00 -14.69
C ALA A 36 18.73 2.19 -15.96
N ASP A 37 20.00 2.01 -16.25
CA ASP A 37 20.50 1.09 -17.28
C ASP A 37 20.53 -0.36 -16.78
N LEU A 38 20.66 -0.56 -15.46
CA LEU A 38 20.69 -1.85 -14.79
C LEU A 38 19.80 -1.83 -13.55
N VAL A 39 18.93 -2.82 -13.43
CA VAL A 39 18.11 -3.08 -12.24
C VAL A 39 18.47 -4.44 -11.63
N LEU A 40 18.96 -4.42 -10.42
CA LEU A 40 19.13 -5.62 -9.61
C LEU A 40 17.84 -5.86 -8.81
N ALA A 41 17.06 -6.83 -9.24
CA ALA A 41 15.79 -7.21 -8.62
C ALA A 41 16.00 -8.36 -7.63
N VAL A 42 15.92 -8.07 -6.33
CA VAL A 42 16.24 -9.02 -5.27
C VAL A 42 14.98 -9.47 -4.55
N GLY A 43 14.65 -10.76 -4.60
CA GLY A 43 13.53 -11.38 -3.90
C GLY A 43 12.14 -10.91 -4.32
N THR A 44 12.04 -10.12 -5.36
CA THR A 44 10.77 -9.56 -5.85
C THR A 44 10.19 -10.37 -6.99
N ARG A 45 8.86 -10.36 -7.10
CA ARG A 45 8.12 -10.97 -8.22
C ARG A 45 7.98 -10.06 -9.43
N LEU A 46 8.38 -8.78 -9.35
CA LEU A 46 8.19 -7.80 -10.41
C LEU A 46 6.75 -7.83 -10.97
N GLU A 47 5.79 -7.70 -10.08
CA GLU A 47 4.36 -7.68 -10.40
C GLU A 47 3.94 -6.36 -11.06
N ASP A 48 2.78 -6.32 -11.67
CA ASP A 48 2.26 -5.15 -12.38
C ASP A 48 2.22 -3.89 -11.52
N PHE A 49 1.81 -3.99 -10.26
CA PHE A 49 1.83 -2.85 -9.35
C PHE A 49 3.23 -2.32 -9.05
N THR A 50 4.23 -3.19 -9.00
CA THR A 50 5.62 -2.79 -8.78
C THR A 50 6.24 -2.18 -10.02
N THR A 51 5.89 -2.67 -11.21
CA THR A 51 6.52 -2.31 -12.47
C THR A 51 5.72 -1.31 -13.29
N GLY A 52 4.50 -0.96 -12.85
CA GLY A 52 3.56 -0.21 -13.68
C GLY A 52 3.26 -0.92 -15.01
N SER A 53 3.03 -2.23 -14.95
CA SER A 53 2.92 -3.09 -16.14
C SER A 53 4.13 -2.91 -17.06
N TRP A 54 5.33 -2.82 -16.49
CA TRP A 54 6.61 -2.62 -17.17
C TRP A 54 6.80 -1.25 -17.86
N THR A 55 5.92 -0.31 -17.63
CA THR A 55 6.02 1.04 -18.22
C THR A 55 6.93 1.99 -17.43
N LEU A 56 7.35 1.62 -16.22
CA LEU A 56 8.19 2.46 -15.35
C LEU A 56 9.67 2.45 -15.76
N PHE A 57 10.11 1.46 -16.49
CA PHE A 57 11.51 1.26 -16.87
C PHE A 57 11.76 1.69 -18.31
N ASP A 58 12.98 2.10 -18.59
CA ASP A 58 13.41 2.30 -19.96
C ASP A 58 13.39 0.94 -20.71
N PRO A 59 12.96 0.87 -21.98
CA PRO A 59 12.96 -0.37 -22.74
C PRO A 59 14.32 -1.06 -22.85
N ASP A 60 15.41 -0.31 -22.74
CA ASP A 60 16.78 -0.82 -22.83
C ASP A 60 17.35 -1.21 -21.45
N THR A 61 16.60 -1.06 -20.37
CA THR A 61 17.03 -1.44 -19.02
C THR A 61 17.34 -2.94 -18.93
N THR A 62 18.53 -3.27 -18.48
CA THR A 62 18.92 -4.65 -18.19
C THR A 62 18.46 -5.05 -16.79
N PHE A 63 17.90 -6.25 -16.65
CA PHE A 63 17.48 -6.79 -15.35
C PHE A 63 18.37 -7.97 -14.93
N VAL A 64 18.75 -7.98 -13.65
CA VAL A 64 19.32 -9.16 -12.98
C VAL A 64 18.35 -9.60 -11.90
N GLY A 65 17.76 -10.77 -12.03
CA GLY A 65 16.78 -11.31 -11.13
C GLY A 65 17.39 -12.29 -10.12
N ILE A 66 17.61 -11.86 -8.87
CA ILE A 66 18.01 -12.74 -7.77
C ILE A 66 16.77 -13.22 -7.05
N ASN A 67 16.41 -14.50 -7.20
CA ASN A 67 15.23 -15.05 -6.56
C ASN A 67 15.39 -16.56 -6.36
N ALA A 68 14.91 -17.07 -5.22
CA ALA A 68 14.83 -18.52 -4.98
C ALA A 68 13.85 -19.22 -5.92
N ALA A 69 12.79 -18.53 -6.36
CA ALA A 69 11.83 -19.00 -7.34
C ALA A 69 12.36 -18.74 -8.76
N ARG A 70 12.66 -19.84 -9.48
CA ARG A 70 13.18 -19.77 -10.84
C ARG A 70 12.28 -18.97 -11.78
N PHE A 71 10.96 -19.12 -11.66
CA PHE A 71 10.01 -18.40 -12.50
C PHE A 71 10.16 -16.88 -12.35
N ASP A 72 10.26 -16.40 -11.11
CA ASP A 72 10.37 -14.96 -10.83
C ASP A 72 11.75 -14.41 -11.19
N ALA A 73 12.82 -15.21 -11.03
CA ALA A 73 14.16 -14.82 -11.46
C ALA A 73 14.28 -14.60 -12.96
N MET A 74 13.47 -15.28 -13.76
CA MET A 74 13.54 -15.25 -15.23
C MET A 74 12.58 -14.25 -15.90
N LYS A 75 11.75 -13.56 -15.12
CA LYS A 75 10.77 -12.63 -15.67
C LYS A 75 11.43 -11.55 -16.51
N HIS A 76 10.72 -11.16 -17.57
CA HIS A 76 11.09 -10.05 -18.44
C HIS A 76 12.52 -10.15 -19.01
N GLN A 77 12.93 -11.35 -19.39
CA GLN A 77 14.26 -11.64 -19.95
C GLN A 77 15.43 -11.24 -19.01
N SER A 78 15.19 -11.21 -17.72
CA SER A 78 16.23 -10.95 -16.73
C SER A 78 17.36 -11.97 -16.82
N LEU A 79 18.59 -11.57 -16.55
CA LEU A 79 19.68 -12.48 -16.22
C LEU A 79 19.35 -13.17 -14.90
N PRO A 80 19.01 -14.48 -14.88
CA PRO A 80 18.51 -15.11 -13.68
C PRO A 80 19.64 -15.58 -12.77
N VAL A 81 19.54 -15.24 -11.49
CA VAL A 81 20.36 -15.81 -10.42
C VAL A 81 19.39 -16.54 -9.48
N VAL A 82 19.23 -17.84 -9.69
CA VAL A 82 18.35 -18.70 -8.88
C VAL A 82 19.11 -19.15 -7.64
N ALA A 83 19.01 -18.35 -6.58
CA ALA A 83 19.79 -18.56 -5.35
C ALA A 83 19.12 -17.84 -4.16
N ASP A 84 19.66 -18.12 -2.97
CA ASP A 84 19.34 -17.36 -1.76
C ASP A 84 19.82 -15.91 -1.90
N ALA A 85 18.96 -14.96 -1.58
CA ALA A 85 19.24 -13.54 -1.74
C ALA A 85 20.40 -13.07 -0.83
N ARG A 86 20.44 -13.54 0.43
CA ARG A 86 21.46 -13.15 1.39
C ARG A 86 22.84 -13.64 0.95
N GLU A 87 22.97 -14.91 0.60
CA GLU A 87 24.22 -15.50 0.18
C GLU A 87 24.72 -14.84 -1.12
N THR A 88 23.82 -14.60 -2.07
CA THR A 88 24.15 -13.92 -3.33
C THR A 88 24.64 -12.48 -3.09
N LEU A 89 23.96 -11.72 -2.23
CA LEU A 89 24.38 -10.35 -1.93
C LEU A 89 25.73 -10.30 -1.20
N LEU A 90 26.02 -11.28 -0.32
CA LEU A 90 27.32 -11.38 0.36
C LEU A 90 28.46 -11.65 -0.63
N GLU A 91 28.27 -12.55 -1.59
CA GLU A 91 29.26 -12.82 -2.62
C GLU A 91 29.41 -11.64 -3.59
N LEU A 92 28.29 -11.09 -4.06
CA LEU A 92 28.30 -9.92 -4.93
C LEU A 92 29.03 -8.72 -4.29
N GLY A 93 28.84 -8.51 -2.98
CA GLY A 93 29.54 -7.46 -2.25
C GLY A 93 31.05 -7.61 -2.23
N LYS A 94 31.55 -8.85 -2.20
CA LYS A 94 32.99 -9.13 -2.30
C LYS A 94 33.52 -8.83 -3.72
N GLU A 95 32.82 -9.28 -4.74
CA GLU A 95 33.19 -9.07 -6.14
C GLU A 95 33.14 -7.59 -6.56
N LEU A 96 32.28 -6.80 -5.92
CA LEU A 96 32.13 -5.36 -6.17
C LEU A 96 32.98 -4.48 -5.23
N GLU A 97 33.92 -5.05 -4.48
CA GLU A 97 34.75 -4.27 -3.58
C GLU A 97 35.51 -3.19 -4.36
N GLY A 98 35.38 -1.93 -3.93
CA GLY A 98 35.97 -0.76 -4.58
C GLY A 98 35.22 -0.24 -5.81
N TRP A 99 34.17 -0.91 -6.28
CA TRP A 99 33.31 -0.39 -7.33
C TRP A 99 32.34 0.68 -6.82
N SER A 100 32.05 1.66 -7.63
CA SER A 100 31.04 2.68 -7.32
C SER A 100 30.39 3.21 -8.61
N VAL A 101 29.14 3.60 -8.50
CA VAL A 101 28.43 4.33 -9.58
C VAL A 101 28.98 5.75 -9.73
N ASP A 102 28.73 6.36 -10.87
CA ASP A 102 29.06 7.76 -11.13
C ASP A 102 28.45 8.71 -10.09
N SER A 103 29.15 9.81 -9.85
CA SER A 103 28.67 10.85 -8.92
C SER A 103 27.32 11.43 -9.35
N SER A 104 27.13 11.65 -10.66
CA SER A 104 25.88 12.14 -11.23
C SER A 104 24.67 11.26 -10.92
N TRP A 105 24.86 9.93 -10.95
CA TRP A 105 23.81 8.99 -10.56
C TRP A 105 23.46 9.10 -9.08
N ARG A 106 24.47 9.18 -8.21
CA ARG A 106 24.27 9.37 -6.77
C ARG A 106 23.59 10.69 -6.46
N GLU A 107 23.98 11.77 -7.12
CA GLU A 107 23.37 13.10 -6.97
C GLU A 107 21.90 13.08 -7.40
N HIS A 108 21.58 12.39 -8.50
CA HIS A 108 20.19 12.21 -8.94
C HIS A 108 19.35 11.44 -7.89
N ALA A 109 19.85 10.31 -7.39
CA ALA A 109 19.15 9.53 -6.37
C ALA A 109 18.93 10.32 -5.07
N VAL A 110 19.92 11.11 -4.64
CA VAL A 110 19.81 11.99 -3.46
C VAL A 110 18.77 13.10 -3.68
N ALA A 111 18.73 13.69 -4.87
CA ALA A 111 17.72 14.70 -5.21
C ALA A 111 16.30 14.11 -5.15
N CYS A 112 16.09 12.96 -5.78
CA CYS A 112 14.80 12.25 -5.74
C CYS A 112 14.38 11.89 -4.30
N ARG A 113 15.33 11.46 -3.46
CA ARG A 113 15.06 11.21 -2.04
C ARG A 113 14.56 12.47 -1.32
N LYS A 114 15.20 13.61 -1.54
CA LYS A 114 14.78 14.88 -0.95
C LYS A 114 13.38 15.28 -1.40
N ASP A 115 13.05 15.03 -2.65
CA ASP A 115 11.70 15.25 -3.18
C ASP A 115 10.67 14.37 -2.48
N LEU A 116 10.99 13.08 -2.24
CA LEU A 116 10.14 12.18 -1.45
C LEU A 116 9.93 12.71 -0.02
N GLU A 117 11.00 13.09 0.68
CA GLU A 117 10.92 13.60 2.05
C GLU A 117 10.05 14.87 2.11
N THR A 118 10.22 15.76 1.14
CA THR A 118 9.41 16.98 1.03
C THR A 118 7.94 16.66 0.78
N PHE A 119 7.69 15.73 -0.14
CA PHE A 119 6.34 15.30 -0.48
C PHE A 119 5.64 14.67 0.73
N VAL A 120 6.24 13.69 1.37
CA VAL A 120 5.67 13.02 2.56
C VAL A 120 5.40 14.04 3.66
N SER A 121 6.37 14.92 3.96
CA SER A 121 6.19 15.95 4.98
C SER A 121 5.01 16.87 4.68
N SER A 122 4.74 17.17 3.41
CA SER A 122 3.60 18.01 3.01
C SER A 122 2.24 17.29 3.18
N ARG A 123 2.22 15.96 3.07
CA ARG A 123 0.98 15.18 3.14
C ARG A 123 0.50 14.88 4.55
N ILE A 124 1.43 14.75 5.49
CA ILE A 124 1.13 14.38 6.88
C ILE A 124 0.79 15.58 7.79
N VAL A 125 0.96 16.81 7.31
CA VAL A 125 0.67 18.03 8.07
C VAL A 125 -0.83 18.20 8.27
N ASP A 126 -1.22 18.64 9.47
CA ASP A 126 -2.60 19.04 9.76
C ASP A 126 -3.00 20.25 8.88
N ASP A 127 -4.01 20.07 8.07
CA ASP A 127 -4.58 21.09 7.19
C ASP A 127 -5.78 21.83 7.83
N GLY A 128 -6.11 21.49 9.08
CA GLY A 128 -7.23 22.04 9.82
C GLY A 128 -8.61 21.59 9.34
N VAL A 129 -8.67 20.57 8.47
CA VAL A 129 -9.92 20.03 7.92
C VAL A 129 -10.27 18.69 8.56
N TRP A 130 -11.47 18.55 9.05
CA TRP A 130 -12.02 17.30 9.56
C TRP A 130 -13.11 16.76 8.59
N PRO A 131 -13.21 15.47 8.30
CA PRO A 131 -12.29 14.39 8.70
C PRO A 131 -10.88 14.52 8.08
N PRO A 132 -9.86 13.88 8.68
CA PRO A 132 -8.49 13.93 8.17
C PRO A 132 -8.31 13.09 6.90
N SER A 133 -7.19 13.30 6.19
CA SER A 133 -6.71 12.37 5.17
C SER A 133 -6.09 11.12 5.80
N TYR A 134 -5.97 10.06 5.02
CA TYR A 134 -5.23 8.86 5.45
C TYR A 134 -3.76 9.18 5.77
N ALA A 135 -3.12 10.03 4.97
CA ALA A 135 -1.73 10.41 5.17
C ALA A 135 -1.49 11.09 6.52
N GLN A 136 -2.41 11.94 6.98
CA GLN A 136 -2.33 12.58 8.30
C GLN A 136 -2.42 11.55 9.44
N LEU A 137 -3.29 10.55 9.32
CA LEU A 137 -3.36 9.45 10.30
C LEU A 137 -2.10 8.60 10.30
N VAL A 138 -1.60 8.23 9.11
CA VAL A 138 -0.34 7.48 8.95
C VAL A 138 0.82 8.25 9.59
N GLY A 139 0.89 9.58 9.38
CA GLY A 139 1.89 10.44 9.99
C GLY A 139 1.88 10.37 11.52
N LEU A 140 0.72 10.50 12.14
CA LEU A 140 0.59 10.45 13.60
C LEU A 140 0.89 9.05 14.18
N VAL A 141 0.47 7.97 13.49
CA VAL A 141 0.86 6.61 13.89
C VAL A 141 2.37 6.44 13.76
N HIS A 142 2.97 6.94 12.68
CA HIS A 142 4.41 6.92 12.47
C HIS A 142 5.18 7.69 13.57
N GLU A 143 4.71 8.88 13.95
CA GLU A 143 5.30 9.65 15.05
C GLU A 143 5.26 8.88 16.38
N SER A 144 4.13 8.24 16.67
CA SER A 144 3.93 7.43 17.86
C SER A 144 4.79 6.15 17.89
N ALA A 145 5.13 5.61 16.72
CA ALA A 145 5.83 4.34 16.59
C ALA A 145 7.34 4.46 16.85
N THR A 146 7.92 3.38 17.35
CA THR A 146 9.37 3.18 17.55
C THR A 146 9.95 2.21 16.54
N ALA A 147 11.25 1.97 16.56
CA ALA A 147 11.91 0.99 15.69
C ALA A 147 11.55 -0.48 16.01
N GLU A 148 11.02 -0.74 17.21
CA GLU A 148 10.58 -2.08 17.63
C GLU A 148 9.12 -2.37 17.23
N ASP A 149 8.36 -1.33 16.91
CA ASP A 149 6.95 -1.46 16.56
C ASP A 149 6.77 -2.01 15.13
N TYR A 150 5.61 -2.58 14.89
CA TYR A 150 5.23 -3.20 13.64
C TYR A 150 3.94 -2.62 13.10
N VAL A 151 3.91 -2.30 11.84
CA VAL A 151 2.69 -1.80 11.19
C VAL A 151 2.28 -2.71 10.05
N LEU A 152 0.99 -2.94 9.91
CA LEU A 152 0.46 -3.70 8.80
C LEU A 152 -0.86 -3.14 8.25
N THR A 153 -1.10 -3.52 7.01
CA THR A 153 -2.34 -3.25 6.26
C THR A 153 -2.51 -4.31 5.18
N ALA A 154 -3.63 -4.30 4.46
CA ALA A 154 -3.82 -5.27 3.39
C ALA A 154 -4.61 -4.71 2.20
N ALA A 155 -5.79 -4.16 2.42
CA ALA A 155 -6.72 -3.86 1.35
C ALA A 155 -7.15 -2.38 1.31
N GLY A 156 -7.78 -2.02 0.21
CA GLY A 156 -8.30 -0.67 0.00
C GLY A 156 -7.23 0.34 -0.39
N GLY A 157 -7.39 1.59 0.05
CA GLY A 157 -6.45 2.69 -0.20
C GLY A 157 -5.24 2.70 0.73
N LEU A 158 -5.37 2.11 1.93
CA LEU A 158 -4.35 2.13 2.97
C LEU A 158 -2.99 1.53 2.57
N PRO A 159 -2.90 0.46 1.76
CA PRO A 159 -1.61 0.00 1.25
C PRO A 159 -0.81 1.08 0.52
N GLY A 160 -1.45 1.85 -0.34
CA GLY A 160 -0.80 2.97 -1.05
C GLY A 160 -0.39 4.08 -0.10
N GLU A 161 -1.25 4.44 0.83
CA GLU A 161 -0.98 5.47 1.85
C GLU A 161 0.22 5.10 2.73
N LEU A 162 0.23 3.89 3.26
CA LEU A 162 1.32 3.39 4.09
C LEU A 162 2.60 3.17 3.27
N ASN A 163 2.46 2.71 2.02
CA ASN A 163 3.63 2.50 1.16
C ASN A 163 4.41 3.80 0.96
N ILE A 164 3.74 4.93 0.78
CA ILE A 164 4.37 6.23 0.53
C ILE A 164 4.71 6.94 1.84
N ASN A 165 3.74 7.09 2.74
CA ASN A 165 3.86 7.98 3.90
C ASN A 165 4.52 7.32 5.13
N TRP A 166 4.65 6.00 5.16
CA TRP A 166 5.35 5.29 6.23
C TRP A 166 6.84 5.22 5.97
N MET A 167 7.63 5.91 6.78
CA MET A 167 9.09 5.88 6.71
C MET A 167 9.62 4.87 7.73
N SER A 168 10.07 3.70 7.26
CA SER A 168 10.44 2.57 8.12
C SER A 168 11.58 2.93 9.08
N LYS A 169 11.32 2.83 10.38
CA LYS A 169 12.28 3.06 11.47
C LYS A 169 13.01 1.78 11.90
N GLY A 170 12.45 0.62 11.59
CA GLY A 170 12.99 -0.70 11.90
C GLY A 170 12.99 -1.62 10.69
N ILE A 171 13.96 -2.56 10.65
CA ILE A 171 13.97 -3.61 9.64
C ILE A 171 12.88 -4.64 9.96
N ALA A 172 12.20 -5.17 8.91
CA ALA A 172 11.08 -6.10 9.03
C ALA A 172 9.98 -5.60 9.99
N SER A 173 9.67 -4.31 9.95
CA SER A 173 8.69 -3.63 10.79
C SER A 173 7.39 -3.27 10.06
N PHE A 174 7.26 -3.70 8.81
CA PHE A 174 6.09 -3.44 7.97
C PHE A 174 5.62 -4.73 7.31
N ASP A 175 4.31 -4.87 7.16
CA ASP A 175 3.71 -5.93 6.34
C ASP A 175 2.50 -5.40 5.56
N CYS A 176 2.36 -5.93 4.36
CA CYS A 176 1.20 -5.66 3.52
C CYS A 176 0.86 -6.91 2.72
N GLU A 177 -0.29 -7.51 3.00
CA GLU A 177 -0.81 -8.56 2.13
C GLU A 177 -1.30 -7.90 0.84
N TYR A 178 -0.40 -7.81 -0.15
CA TYR A 178 -0.64 -7.13 -1.40
C TYR A 178 -0.82 -8.06 -2.60
N GLY A 179 -0.53 -9.35 -2.42
CA GLY A 179 -0.63 -10.34 -3.48
C GLY A 179 -2.06 -10.54 -3.96
N PHE A 180 -2.99 -10.63 -3.02
CA PHE A 180 -4.42 -10.80 -3.27
C PHE A 180 -5.27 -9.66 -2.68
N SER A 181 -4.68 -8.75 -1.91
CA SER A 181 -5.37 -7.68 -1.18
C SER A 181 -6.53 -8.22 -0.33
N CYS A 182 -6.25 -9.22 0.49
CA CYS A 182 -7.27 -9.92 1.28
C CYS A 182 -7.85 -9.03 2.37
N MET A 183 -9.07 -8.56 2.17
CA MET A 183 -9.81 -7.79 3.18
C MET A 183 -9.96 -8.61 4.47
N GLY A 184 -9.70 -7.98 5.60
CA GLY A 184 -9.73 -8.60 6.93
C GLY A 184 -8.38 -9.10 7.42
N TYR A 185 -7.40 -9.31 6.53
CA TYR A 185 -6.03 -9.65 6.94
C TYR A 185 -5.46 -8.64 7.95
N GLU A 186 -5.85 -7.40 7.85
CA GLU A 186 -5.44 -6.33 8.77
C GLU A 186 -5.68 -6.71 10.23
N THR A 187 -6.81 -7.32 10.54
CA THR A 187 -7.15 -7.74 11.92
C THR A 187 -6.47 -9.06 12.27
N SER A 188 -6.61 -10.08 11.43
CA SER A 188 -6.05 -11.42 11.66
C SER A 188 -4.52 -11.41 11.65
N GLY A 189 -3.93 -10.69 10.69
CA GLY A 189 -2.48 -10.53 10.57
C GLY A 189 -1.89 -9.76 11.75
N ALA A 190 -2.59 -8.74 12.25
CA ALA A 190 -2.16 -8.00 13.44
C ALA A 190 -2.13 -8.89 14.68
N TRP A 191 -3.15 -9.72 14.88
CA TRP A 191 -3.15 -10.71 15.96
C TRP A 191 -2.01 -11.72 15.80
N GLY A 192 -1.80 -12.25 14.61
CA GLY A 192 -0.66 -13.13 14.31
C GLY A 192 0.69 -12.47 14.54
N ALA A 193 0.85 -11.21 14.14
CA ALA A 193 2.05 -10.43 14.39
C ALA A 193 2.28 -10.22 15.89
N ALA A 194 1.23 -9.93 16.66
CA ALA A 194 1.32 -9.78 18.11
C ALA A 194 1.75 -11.07 18.81
N MET A 195 1.35 -12.24 18.28
CA MET A 195 1.85 -13.53 18.77
C MET A 195 3.32 -13.75 18.46
N ALA A 196 3.78 -13.34 17.28
CA ALA A 196 5.12 -13.60 16.79
C ALA A 196 6.17 -12.60 17.31
N ARG A 197 5.73 -11.41 17.71
CA ARG A 197 6.63 -10.32 18.12
C ARG A 197 6.52 -10.07 19.62
N PRO A 198 7.52 -10.49 20.41
CA PRO A 198 7.48 -10.33 21.87
C PRO A 198 7.76 -8.90 22.35
N LYS A 199 8.13 -8.00 21.46
CA LYS A 199 8.49 -6.60 21.75
C LYS A 199 7.85 -5.67 20.74
N GLY A 200 7.63 -4.43 21.22
CA GLY A 200 7.00 -3.37 20.43
C GLY A 200 5.48 -3.53 20.35
N GLU A 201 4.85 -2.51 19.83
CA GLU A 201 3.41 -2.51 19.55
C GLU A 201 3.16 -2.99 18.11
N VAL A 202 2.01 -3.62 17.90
CA VAL A 202 1.53 -3.97 16.57
C VAL A 202 0.40 -3.02 16.21
N TYR A 203 0.62 -2.20 15.21
CA TYR A 203 -0.40 -1.31 14.64
C TYR A 203 -0.98 -1.91 13.38
N SER A 204 -2.28 -1.81 13.23
CA SER A 204 -2.96 -2.14 11.99
C SER A 204 -3.91 -1.02 11.58
N LEU A 205 -3.79 -0.56 10.35
CA LEU A 205 -4.71 0.41 9.78
C LEU A 205 -5.66 -0.34 8.84
N VAL A 206 -6.95 -0.22 9.12
CA VAL A 206 -8.00 -1.00 8.46
C VAL A 206 -9.16 -0.09 8.05
N GLY A 207 -9.69 -0.27 6.84
CA GLY A 207 -10.93 0.38 6.43
C GLY A 207 -12.15 -0.25 7.08
N ASP A 208 -13.24 0.51 7.18
CA ASP A 208 -14.52 0.06 7.73
C ASP A 208 -15.06 -1.22 7.07
N GLY A 209 -14.99 -1.30 5.74
CA GLY A 209 -15.39 -2.50 5.00
C GLY A 209 -14.51 -3.71 5.29
N SER A 210 -13.19 -3.53 5.38
CA SER A 210 -12.24 -4.60 5.71
C SER A 210 -12.38 -5.07 7.17
N TYR A 211 -12.62 -4.14 8.10
CA TYR A 211 -12.94 -4.44 9.49
C TYR A 211 -14.10 -5.43 9.61
N MET A 212 -15.14 -5.28 8.81
CA MET A 212 -16.32 -6.15 8.86
C MET A 212 -16.05 -7.60 8.41
N MET A 213 -14.92 -7.87 7.76
CA MET A 213 -14.60 -9.21 7.26
C MET A 213 -14.06 -10.16 8.35
N MET A 214 -13.20 -9.66 9.26
CA MET A 214 -12.51 -10.48 10.26
C MET A 214 -12.50 -9.85 11.66
N ASN A 215 -13.55 -9.11 12.00
CA ASN A 215 -13.67 -8.42 13.30
C ASN A 215 -13.65 -9.37 14.52
N SER A 216 -14.05 -10.64 14.34
CA SER A 216 -14.01 -11.64 15.41
C SER A 216 -12.62 -11.88 16.00
N ASP A 217 -11.57 -11.59 15.26
CA ASP A 217 -10.19 -11.77 15.70
C ASP A 217 -9.77 -10.70 16.74
N ILE A 218 -10.54 -9.62 16.87
CA ILE A 218 -10.41 -8.70 18.00
C ILE A 218 -10.71 -9.45 19.32
N TYR A 219 -11.79 -10.22 19.36
CA TYR A 219 -12.12 -11.02 20.52
C TYR A 219 -11.07 -12.12 20.80
N ALA A 220 -10.58 -12.78 19.75
CA ALA A 220 -9.53 -13.78 19.86
C ALA A 220 -8.22 -13.16 20.42
N SER A 221 -7.85 -11.95 20.01
CA SER A 221 -6.66 -11.26 20.51
C SER A 221 -6.80 -10.91 22.01
N VAL A 222 -7.99 -10.45 22.42
CA VAL A 222 -8.29 -10.17 23.84
C VAL A 222 -8.23 -11.44 24.68
N LEU A 223 -8.86 -12.54 24.21
CA LEU A 223 -8.86 -13.82 24.91
C LEU A 223 -7.45 -14.41 25.06
N SER A 224 -6.64 -14.28 24.05
CA SER A 224 -5.29 -14.85 24.03
C SER A 224 -4.23 -13.94 24.69
N GLY A 225 -4.61 -12.71 25.05
CA GLY A 225 -3.71 -11.75 25.68
C GLY A 225 -2.63 -11.20 24.72
N HIS A 226 -2.83 -11.31 23.38
CA HIS A 226 -1.92 -10.77 22.38
C HIS A 226 -2.44 -9.43 21.87
N LYS A 227 -1.94 -8.36 22.48
CA LYS A 227 -2.36 -6.99 22.22
C LYS A 227 -2.00 -6.54 20.82
N MET A 228 -2.95 -5.89 20.16
CA MET A 228 -2.77 -5.13 18.94
C MET A 228 -3.49 -3.79 19.02
N ILE A 229 -3.08 -2.81 18.22
CA ILE A 229 -3.71 -1.49 18.11
C ILE A 229 -4.30 -1.38 16.70
N LEU A 230 -5.62 -1.42 16.60
CA LEU A 230 -6.34 -1.21 15.36
C LEU A 230 -6.76 0.25 15.20
N VAL A 231 -6.48 0.82 14.05
CA VAL A 231 -7.01 2.12 13.61
C VAL A 231 -8.04 1.86 12.52
N VAL A 232 -9.32 2.00 12.89
CA VAL A 232 -10.43 1.86 11.94
C VAL A 232 -10.64 3.20 11.25
N CYS A 233 -10.29 3.24 9.97
CA CYS A 233 -10.46 4.39 9.09
C CYS A 233 -11.83 4.29 8.40
N ASP A 234 -12.85 4.88 9.03
CA ASP A 234 -14.21 4.89 8.51
C ASP A 234 -14.31 5.89 7.35
N ASN A 235 -14.37 5.36 6.13
CA ASN A 235 -14.57 6.13 4.92
C ASN A 235 -16.00 5.99 4.34
N GLU A 236 -16.89 5.35 5.10
CA GLU A 236 -18.29 5.13 4.77
C GLU A 236 -18.50 4.19 3.56
N GLY A 237 -17.63 3.18 3.39
CA GLY A 237 -17.84 2.18 2.34
C GLY A 237 -16.57 1.60 1.73
N TYR A 238 -16.68 1.24 0.45
CA TYR A 238 -15.58 0.69 -0.33
C TYR A 238 -14.95 1.76 -1.23
N ALA A 239 -14.38 2.81 -0.61
CA ALA A 239 -13.94 4.03 -1.30
C ALA A 239 -12.92 3.79 -2.42
N VAL A 240 -12.02 2.80 -2.29
CA VAL A 240 -11.09 2.45 -3.36
C VAL A 240 -11.78 1.80 -4.55
N ILE A 241 -12.79 0.97 -4.31
CA ILE A 241 -13.58 0.34 -5.38
C ILE A 241 -14.40 1.40 -6.11
N GLU A 242 -15.00 2.33 -5.37
CA GLU A 242 -15.67 3.50 -5.94
C GLU A 242 -14.73 4.30 -6.85
N ARG A 243 -13.53 4.61 -6.36
CA ARG A 243 -12.50 5.30 -7.13
C ARG A 243 -12.13 4.55 -8.41
N LEU A 244 -11.91 3.24 -8.34
CA LEU A 244 -11.56 2.42 -9.50
C LEU A 244 -12.70 2.39 -10.52
N GLN A 245 -13.94 2.24 -10.06
CA GLN A 245 -15.12 2.24 -10.91
C GLN A 245 -15.28 3.58 -11.65
N VAL A 246 -15.23 4.70 -10.92
CA VAL A 246 -15.37 6.04 -11.50
C VAL A 246 -14.20 6.37 -12.43
N SER A 247 -12.97 5.99 -12.08
CA SER A 247 -11.79 6.23 -12.92
C SER A 247 -11.82 5.47 -14.24
N GLN A 248 -12.59 4.38 -14.33
CA GLN A 248 -12.83 3.64 -15.56
C GLN A 248 -14.07 4.14 -16.35
N GLY A 249 -14.65 5.25 -15.95
CA GLY A 249 -15.83 5.84 -16.61
C GLY A 249 -17.16 5.23 -16.16
N GLY A 250 -17.17 4.38 -15.11
CA GLY A 250 -18.39 3.89 -14.49
C GLY A 250 -19.05 4.97 -13.62
N ALA A 251 -20.37 4.86 -13.45
CA ALA A 251 -21.07 5.66 -12.45
C ALA A 251 -20.85 5.08 -11.06
N SER A 252 -20.96 5.91 -10.02
CA SER A 252 -21.04 5.44 -8.62
C SER A 252 -22.20 4.45 -8.46
N TYR A 253 -21.93 3.32 -7.82
CA TYR A 253 -22.98 2.30 -7.64
C TYR A 253 -22.72 1.42 -6.42
N ASN A 254 -23.48 1.64 -5.36
CA ASN A 254 -23.51 0.82 -4.13
C ASN A 254 -22.15 0.57 -3.44
N ASN A 255 -21.12 1.33 -3.75
CA ASN A 255 -19.82 1.20 -3.10
C ASN A 255 -19.75 2.04 -1.81
N MET A 256 -20.49 3.12 -1.74
CA MET A 256 -20.53 4.01 -0.58
C MET A 256 -21.87 3.89 0.13
N LEU A 257 -21.89 4.11 1.44
CA LEU A 257 -23.15 4.12 2.21
C LEU A 257 -24.14 5.15 1.66
N ALA A 258 -23.63 6.28 1.17
CA ALA A 258 -24.46 7.31 0.53
C ALA A 258 -25.21 6.82 -0.73
N ASP A 259 -24.69 5.80 -1.40
CA ASP A 259 -25.30 5.22 -2.62
C ASP A 259 -26.27 4.09 -2.30
N SER A 260 -26.31 3.63 -1.06
CA SER A 260 -27.21 2.54 -0.65
C SER A 260 -28.64 3.05 -0.54
N ALA A 261 -29.33 2.99 -1.66
CA ALA A 261 -30.66 3.58 -1.88
C ALA A 261 -31.78 2.71 -1.33
N GLY A 262 -31.71 2.14 -0.24
CA GLY A 262 -32.78 1.19 -0.09
C GLY A 262 -33.58 1.24 1.18
N THR A 263 -33.06 1.78 2.25
CA THR A 263 -33.73 1.51 3.52
C THR A 263 -34.18 2.72 4.30
N GLY A 264 -33.81 3.93 3.90
CA GLY A 264 -34.14 5.14 4.66
C GLY A 264 -33.67 5.08 6.10
N THR A 265 -32.80 4.17 6.41
CA THR A 265 -32.19 3.96 7.73
C THR A 265 -30.74 4.34 7.68
N ASP A 266 -30.32 5.23 8.58
CA ASP A 266 -28.91 5.46 8.91
C ASP A 266 -28.33 4.19 9.60
N ALA A 267 -28.25 3.09 8.86
CA ALA A 267 -27.74 1.82 9.35
C ALA A 267 -26.19 1.85 9.42
N ARG A 268 -25.64 2.84 10.11
CA ARG A 268 -24.19 2.92 10.37
C ARG A 268 -23.82 1.95 11.49
N VAL A 269 -22.70 1.28 11.30
CA VAL A 269 -22.11 0.45 12.35
C VAL A 269 -21.43 1.38 13.37
N ASP A 270 -21.79 1.25 14.63
CA ASP A 270 -20.98 1.81 15.73
C ASP A 270 -19.78 0.90 15.96
N PHE A 271 -18.68 1.14 15.22
CA PHE A 271 -17.46 0.35 15.31
C PHE A 271 -16.84 0.40 16.71
N ARG A 272 -16.98 1.51 17.41
CA ARG A 272 -16.48 1.65 18.78
C ARG A 272 -17.24 0.73 19.74
N ALA A 273 -18.57 0.79 19.75
CA ALA A 273 -19.38 -0.08 20.58
C ALA A 273 -19.22 -1.55 20.20
N HIS A 274 -19.09 -1.86 18.90
CA HIS A 274 -18.86 -3.21 18.39
C HIS A 274 -17.53 -3.79 18.91
N ALA A 275 -16.44 -3.05 18.80
CA ALA A 275 -15.13 -3.48 19.30
C ALA A 275 -15.11 -3.59 20.84
N ALA A 276 -15.79 -2.66 21.55
CA ALA A 276 -15.94 -2.73 23.00
C ALA A 276 -16.68 -3.97 23.46
N ALA A 277 -17.71 -4.41 22.73
CA ALA A 277 -18.44 -5.65 23.02
C ALA A 277 -17.57 -6.90 22.91
N MET A 278 -16.49 -6.84 22.11
CA MET A 278 -15.47 -7.89 22.00
C MET A 278 -14.35 -7.78 23.05
N GLY A 279 -14.44 -6.83 23.98
CA GLY A 279 -13.52 -6.68 25.10
C GLY A 279 -12.32 -5.77 24.82
N ALA A 280 -12.24 -5.14 23.67
CA ALA A 280 -11.18 -4.18 23.35
C ALA A 280 -11.34 -2.88 24.15
N GLU A 281 -10.24 -2.19 24.42
CA GLU A 281 -10.27 -0.79 24.84
C GLU A 281 -10.51 0.08 23.60
N THR A 282 -11.50 0.98 23.67
CA THR A 282 -11.96 1.67 22.47
C THR A 282 -11.96 3.18 22.62
N PHE A 283 -11.55 3.85 21.55
CA PHE A 283 -11.50 5.30 21.43
C PHE A 283 -12.22 5.72 20.16
N GLU A 284 -13.05 6.73 20.24
CA GLU A 284 -13.61 7.44 19.10
C GLU A 284 -13.06 8.86 19.14
N VAL A 285 -12.65 9.37 17.99
CA VAL A 285 -11.96 10.66 17.93
C VAL A 285 -12.60 11.55 16.86
N SER A 286 -12.55 12.86 17.11
CA SER A 286 -13.16 13.90 16.29
C SER A 286 -12.15 15.00 15.89
N SER A 287 -10.86 14.78 16.17
CA SER A 287 -9.75 15.66 15.76
C SER A 287 -8.43 14.90 15.75
N LEU A 288 -7.43 15.43 15.02
CA LEU A 288 -6.07 14.87 15.01
C LEU A 288 -5.42 14.92 16.39
N ASP A 289 -5.70 15.95 17.20
CA ASP A 289 -5.21 16.03 18.58
C ASP A 289 -5.80 14.95 19.48
N GLU A 290 -7.10 14.65 19.35
CA GLU A 290 -7.72 13.51 20.04
C GLU A 290 -7.17 12.19 19.55
N PHE A 291 -6.90 12.05 18.25
CA PHE A 291 -6.29 10.86 17.70
C PHE A 291 -4.88 10.62 18.26
N ALA A 292 -4.04 11.65 18.33
CA ALA A 292 -2.72 11.55 18.94
C ALA A 292 -2.80 11.14 20.41
N LYS A 293 -3.75 11.71 21.19
CA LYS A 293 -3.99 11.32 22.59
C LYS A 293 -4.51 9.88 22.69
N ALA A 294 -5.34 9.43 21.76
CA ALA A 294 -5.84 8.06 21.73
C ALA A 294 -4.70 7.06 21.45
N LEU A 295 -3.76 7.39 20.55
CA LEU A 295 -2.57 6.57 20.31
C LEU A 295 -1.73 6.38 21.58
N VAL A 296 -1.51 7.45 22.38
CA VAL A 296 -0.79 7.36 23.64
C VAL A 296 -1.51 6.43 24.63
N LYS A 297 -2.84 6.54 24.74
CA LYS A 297 -3.65 5.67 25.61
C LYS A 297 -3.65 4.22 25.11
N ALA A 298 -3.79 4.00 23.80
CA ALA A 298 -3.77 2.69 23.20
C ALA A 298 -2.43 1.97 23.42
N ARG A 299 -1.31 2.70 23.37
CA ARG A 299 0.00 2.14 23.73
C ARG A 299 0.08 1.73 25.21
N ALA A 300 -0.54 2.52 26.09
CA ALA A 300 -0.56 2.25 27.54
C ALA A 300 -1.58 1.17 27.96
N ALA A 301 -2.50 0.80 27.08
CA ALA A 301 -3.52 -0.21 27.36
C ALA A 301 -2.88 -1.59 27.62
N ASP A 302 -3.52 -2.39 28.46
CA ASP A 302 -3.09 -3.75 28.82
C ASP A 302 -3.65 -4.83 27.89
N ARG A 303 -4.50 -4.44 26.93
CA ARG A 303 -5.19 -5.31 25.98
C ARG A 303 -5.30 -4.65 24.62
N THR A 304 -5.84 -5.36 23.66
CA THR A 304 -6.15 -4.83 22.33
C THR A 304 -6.94 -3.54 22.42
N ALA A 305 -6.47 -2.54 21.67
CA ALA A 305 -7.08 -1.22 21.60
C ALA A 305 -7.58 -0.96 20.16
N VAL A 306 -8.75 -0.32 20.05
CA VAL A 306 -9.35 0.06 18.77
C VAL A 306 -9.65 1.54 18.77
N ILE A 307 -9.04 2.26 17.84
CA ILE A 307 -9.27 3.70 17.62
C ILE A 307 -10.12 3.83 16.36
N VAL A 308 -11.29 4.44 16.50
CA VAL A 308 -12.20 4.68 15.37
C VAL A 308 -12.14 6.14 14.98
N THR A 309 -11.92 6.41 13.71
CA THR A 309 -11.88 7.76 13.15
C THR A 309 -12.48 7.79 11.75
N GLN A 310 -13.25 8.83 11.46
CA GLN A 310 -13.66 9.12 10.09
C GLN A 310 -12.46 9.58 9.28
N VAL A 311 -12.50 9.33 7.96
CA VAL A 311 -11.48 9.79 7.02
C VAL A 311 -12.12 10.33 5.75
N ARG A 312 -11.41 11.22 5.06
CA ARG A 312 -11.83 11.71 3.74
C ARG A 312 -11.71 10.62 2.69
N ALA A 313 -12.83 10.04 2.30
CA ALA A 313 -12.90 8.92 1.36
C ALA A 313 -12.25 9.18 -0.01
N LYS A 314 -12.18 10.44 -0.45
CA LYS A 314 -11.70 10.87 -1.78
C LYS A 314 -10.33 11.56 -1.75
N ASP A 315 -9.71 11.71 -0.59
CA ASP A 315 -8.39 12.33 -0.43
C ASP A 315 -7.34 11.25 -0.24
N PHE A 316 -6.66 10.90 -1.32
CA PHE A 316 -5.58 9.91 -1.30
C PHE A 316 -4.25 10.58 -1.59
N THR A 317 -3.18 9.96 -1.10
CA THR A 317 -1.85 10.26 -1.57
C THR A 317 -1.70 9.72 -2.99
N GLU A 318 -1.73 10.63 -3.95
CA GLU A 318 -1.40 10.27 -5.32
C GLU A 318 0.12 10.07 -5.38
N GLY A 319 0.53 8.83 -5.67
CA GLY A 319 1.94 8.49 -5.78
C GLY A 319 2.57 9.12 -7.02
N ASP A 320 2.71 8.36 -8.07
CA ASP A 320 3.26 8.82 -9.33
C ASP A 320 2.15 9.10 -10.35
N ARG A 321 1.79 10.37 -10.53
CA ARG A 321 0.82 10.79 -11.54
C ARG A 321 1.26 10.41 -12.95
N GLU A 322 2.55 10.50 -13.26
CA GLU A 322 3.09 10.11 -14.56
C GLU A 322 3.06 8.59 -14.72
N GLY A 323 3.38 7.84 -13.66
CA GLY A 323 3.25 6.39 -13.64
C GLY A 323 1.81 5.94 -13.84
N TRP A 324 0.86 6.57 -13.15
CA TRP A 324 -0.57 6.32 -13.39
C TRP A 324 -1.02 6.70 -14.80
N ALA A 325 -0.50 7.79 -15.34
CA ALA A 325 -0.79 8.19 -16.72
C ALA A 325 -0.22 7.17 -17.71
N LYS A 326 0.98 6.63 -17.47
CA LYS A 326 1.58 5.56 -18.30
C LYS A 326 0.77 4.26 -18.22
N VAL A 327 0.36 3.85 -17.02
CA VAL A 327 -0.55 2.70 -16.85
C VAL A 327 -1.89 2.97 -17.53
N GLY A 328 -2.42 4.16 -17.39
CA GLY A 328 -3.63 4.59 -18.11
C GLY A 328 -3.44 4.55 -19.64
N ALA A 329 -2.30 5.02 -20.13
CA ALA A 329 -1.96 4.95 -21.55
C ALA A 329 -1.83 3.51 -22.04
N HIS A 330 -1.23 2.63 -21.23
CA HIS A 330 -1.17 1.20 -21.54
C HIS A 330 -2.56 0.58 -21.60
N LEU A 331 -3.44 0.90 -20.66
CA LEU A 331 -4.85 0.49 -20.70
C LEU A 331 -5.59 1.07 -21.90
N VAL A 332 -5.30 2.31 -22.29
CA VAL A 332 -5.87 2.93 -23.51
C VAL A 332 -5.38 2.20 -24.75
N THR A 333 -4.10 1.89 -24.85
CA THR A 333 -3.55 1.09 -25.98
C THR A 333 -4.19 -0.29 -26.04
N PHE A 334 -4.40 -0.94 -24.89
CA PHE A 334 -5.11 -2.21 -24.84
C PHE A 334 -6.58 -2.07 -25.27
N ARG A 335 -7.23 -0.97 -24.93
CA ARG A 335 -8.60 -0.65 -25.37
C ARG A 335 -8.66 -0.36 -26.87
N GLU A 336 -7.69 0.38 -27.40
CA GLU A 336 -7.57 0.62 -28.84
C GLU A 336 -7.38 -0.69 -29.60
N TRP A 337 -6.52 -1.55 -29.10
CA TRP A 337 -6.33 -2.89 -29.66
C TRP A 337 -7.60 -3.74 -29.55
N ASP A 338 -8.30 -3.67 -28.43
CA ASP A 338 -9.60 -4.30 -28.23
C ASP A 338 -10.64 -3.75 -29.20
N SER A 339 -10.66 -2.43 -29.43
CA SER A 339 -11.52 -1.79 -30.41
C SER A 339 -11.24 -2.28 -31.84
N LEU A 340 -9.98 -2.37 -32.23
CA LEU A 340 -9.58 -2.84 -33.55
C LEU A 340 -10.04 -4.29 -33.86
N ILE A 341 -10.06 -5.13 -32.81
CA ILE A 341 -10.50 -6.53 -32.96
C ILE A 341 -12.02 -6.67 -32.90
N LEU A 342 -12.68 -5.83 -32.10
CA LEU A 342 -14.12 -5.88 -31.85
C LEU A 342 -14.90 -4.82 -32.66
N GLU A 343 -14.23 -4.06 -33.51
CA GLU A 343 -14.85 -3.04 -34.35
C GLU A 343 -15.91 -3.67 -35.26
N GLY A 344 -17.15 -3.33 -35.00
CA GLY A 344 -18.32 -3.93 -35.67
C GLY A 344 -19.05 -5.00 -34.87
N VAL A 345 -18.55 -5.42 -33.71
CA VAL A 345 -19.23 -6.33 -32.77
C VAL A 345 -19.87 -5.56 -31.61
N PHE A 346 -19.19 -4.49 -31.14
CA PHE A 346 -19.68 -3.66 -30.04
C PHE A 346 -19.70 -2.19 -30.42
N ASP A 347 -20.68 -1.48 -29.91
CA ASP A 347 -20.80 -0.03 -30.10
C ASP A 347 -19.63 0.68 -29.39
N ALA A 348 -18.96 1.57 -30.12
CA ALA A 348 -17.85 2.36 -29.60
C ALA A 348 -18.23 3.30 -28.42
N THR A 349 -19.53 3.52 -28.18
CA THR A 349 -20.05 4.29 -27.06
C THR A 349 -20.16 3.50 -25.77
N GLU A 350 -19.99 2.18 -25.81
CA GLU A 350 -20.05 1.35 -24.63
C GLU A 350 -18.85 1.58 -23.70
N ASN A 351 -19.08 1.34 -22.39
CA ASN A 351 -18.03 1.43 -21.37
C ASN A 351 -16.85 0.50 -21.73
N PRO A 352 -15.62 1.03 -21.85
CA PRO A 352 -14.45 0.24 -22.22
C PRO A 352 -14.18 -0.97 -21.33
N GLY A 353 -14.49 -0.87 -20.02
CA GLY A 353 -14.38 -1.98 -19.08
C GLY A 353 -15.32 -3.14 -19.43
N THR A 354 -16.54 -2.83 -19.90
CA THR A 354 -17.51 -3.83 -20.36
C THR A 354 -16.98 -4.59 -21.59
N ARG A 355 -16.36 -3.89 -22.55
CA ARG A 355 -15.79 -4.51 -23.75
C ARG A 355 -14.66 -5.47 -23.42
N ILE A 356 -13.76 -5.12 -22.47
CA ILE A 356 -12.69 -6.01 -22.02
C ILE A 356 -13.26 -7.28 -21.39
N GLY A 357 -14.28 -7.15 -20.56
CA GLY A 357 -14.97 -8.29 -19.95
C GLY A 357 -15.66 -9.18 -20.98
N GLN A 358 -16.36 -8.61 -21.93
CA GLN A 358 -17.04 -9.33 -23.01
C GLN A 358 -16.04 -10.08 -23.89
N ARG A 359 -14.93 -9.44 -24.28
CA ARG A 359 -13.89 -10.09 -25.04
C ARG A 359 -13.27 -11.29 -24.33
N ALA A 360 -13.04 -11.20 -23.04
CA ALA A 360 -12.53 -12.33 -22.26
C ALA A 360 -13.48 -13.53 -22.24
N ILE A 361 -14.78 -13.31 -22.48
CA ILE A 361 -15.79 -14.36 -22.61
C ILE A 361 -15.77 -14.97 -24.01
N GLU A 362 -15.56 -14.18 -25.05
CA GLU A 362 -15.57 -14.64 -26.45
C GLU A 362 -14.31 -15.41 -26.85
N ILE A 363 -13.17 -15.17 -26.19
CA ILE A 363 -11.90 -15.90 -26.42
C ILE A 363 -11.90 -17.30 -25.79
N LYS A 364 -12.86 -17.60 -24.93
CA LYS A 364 -13.04 -18.93 -24.31
C LYS A 364 -13.92 -19.84 -25.15
#